data_f747a3371b9d6f82814e2939773d5985
#
_entry.id   f747a3371b9d6f82814e2939773d5985
#
_cell.length_a   1.000
_cell.length_b   1.000
_cell.length_c   1.000
_cell.angle_alpha   90.00
_cell.angle_beta   90.00
_cell.angle_gamma   90.00
#
_symmetry.space_group_name_H-M   'P 1'
#
loop_
_entity.id
_entity.type
_entity.pdbx_description
1 polymer ?
#
loop_
_entity_poly.entity_id
_entity_poly.type
_entity_poly.pdbx_seq_one_letter_code
_entity_poly.pdbx_strand_id
1 'polypeptide(L)'
;LLAQASPEWARFKPESIVSYLASAIRDELDFVREGHNCEQLAACFTGNPHIVFPTIYWQWTSERVLVQDFMTGVNPTNHLLLEEQGLNPELVAQRGALAVLQMILQDGVFHADPHPGNLLALSDNRVGFIDFGLVGHVSERRKGQLLTLFQALIEGRSDRVTGMLLSWADQYDADPTQIDMAVERFLAQHGIGQLRISQALMDFMSLARHQKITLPADLSLLFKTFITADGVLRQVSAKLDIVRLAEPMVRAQIQQHYELAAVKERAVRVTAELYELSDEIPSAIRLLLHRLRHGRVGVDLEMKQLERLGHI
;
A
#
# COMPACT_ATOMS: atom_id res chain seq x y z
N LEU A 1 6.78 37.44 9.27
CA LEU A 1 6.66 38.16 10.57
C LEU A 1 7.10 37.26 11.74
N LEU A 2 6.54 36.05 11.95
CA LEU A 2 6.91 35.16 13.06
C LEU A 2 8.37 34.65 12.95
N ALA A 3 8.84 34.30 11.76
CA ALA A 3 10.24 33.87 11.54
C ALA A 3 11.26 35.01 11.75
N GLN A 4 10.83 36.27 11.66
CA GLN A 4 11.66 37.43 11.93
C GLN A 4 11.69 37.84 13.40
N ALA A 5 10.76 37.33 14.21
CA ALA A 5 10.60 37.71 15.60
C ALA A 5 11.49 36.92 16.59
N SER A 6 11.94 35.72 16.25
CA SER A 6 12.82 34.89 17.07
C SER A 6 13.57 33.82 16.29
N PRO A 7 14.88 33.61 16.53
CA PRO A 7 15.66 32.54 15.92
C PRO A 7 15.13 31.11 16.25
N GLU A 8 14.40 30.96 17.35
CA GLU A 8 13.79 29.69 17.75
C GLU A 8 12.65 29.30 16.80
N TRP A 9 11.82 30.27 16.35
CA TRP A 9 10.74 30.04 15.40
C TRP A 9 11.24 29.77 13.99
N ALA A 10 12.41 30.30 13.61
CA ALA A 10 13.02 30.05 12.30
C ALA A 10 13.34 28.57 12.07
N ARG A 11 13.65 27.81 13.14
CA ARG A 11 13.89 26.35 13.06
C ARG A 11 12.67 25.56 12.59
N PHE A 12 11.47 26.03 12.88
CA PHE A 12 10.21 25.36 12.52
C PHE A 12 9.76 25.67 11.10
N LYS A 13 10.49 26.53 10.35
CA LYS A 13 10.12 26.93 8.98
C LYS A 13 8.62 27.28 8.88
N PRO A 14 8.15 28.32 9.59
CA PRO A 14 6.71 28.61 9.69
C PRO A 14 6.05 28.86 8.32
N GLU A 15 6.79 29.35 7.35
CA GLU A 15 6.29 29.51 5.96
C GLU A 15 5.95 28.15 5.32
N SER A 16 6.78 27.13 5.57
CA SER A 16 6.50 25.77 5.08
C SER A 16 5.27 25.17 5.76
N ILE A 17 5.09 25.44 7.06
CA ILE A 17 3.90 24.99 7.82
C ILE A 17 2.64 25.68 7.26
N VAL A 18 2.68 27.00 7.04
CA VAL A 18 1.55 27.74 6.48
C VAL A 18 1.24 27.28 5.05
N SER A 19 2.27 27.09 4.22
CA SER A 19 2.10 26.57 2.86
C SER A 19 1.50 25.17 2.86
N TYR A 20 1.96 24.31 3.74
CA TYR A 20 1.42 22.96 3.92
C TYR A 20 -0.06 22.98 4.35
N LEU A 21 -0.39 23.78 5.37
CA LEU A 21 -1.78 23.95 5.81
C LEU A 21 -2.67 24.52 4.73
N ALA A 22 -2.19 25.53 3.99
CA ALA A 22 -2.94 26.11 2.88
C ALA A 22 -3.15 25.13 1.72
N SER A 23 -2.18 24.23 1.47
CA SER A 23 -2.36 23.14 0.50
C SER A 23 -3.36 22.12 1.00
N ALA A 24 -3.23 21.66 2.25
CA ALA A 24 -4.13 20.70 2.84
C ALA A 24 -5.60 21.19 2.83
N ILE A 25 -5.83 22.47 3.19
CA ILE A 25 -7.18 23.07 3.13
C ILE A 25 -7.70 23.15 1.69
N ARG A 26 -6.87 23.48 0.70
CA ARG A 26 -7.28 23.50 -0.71
C ARG A 26 -7.62 22.10 -1.20
N ASP A 27 -6.83 21.13 -0.81
CA ASP A 27 -7.04 19.73 -1.15
C ASP A 27 -8.34 19.18 -0.56
N GLU A 28 -8.73 19.62 0.64
CA GLU A 28 -9.99 19.31 1.32
C GLU A 28 -11.20 19.97 0.67
N LEU A 29 -11.01 21.08 -0.03
CA LEU A 29 -12.07 21.84 -0.71
C LEU A 29 -12.29 21.43 -2.16
N ASP A 30 -11.58 20.42 -2.67
CA ASP A 30 -11.71 19.94 -4.05
C ASP A 30 -12.61 18.69 -4.11
N PHE A 31 -13.91 18.90 -4.27
CA PHE A 31 -14.89 17.82 -4.37
C PHE A 31 -14.80 17.00 -5.67
N VAL A 32 -14.19 17.51 -6.73
CA VAL A 32 -13.90 16.71 -7.93
C VAL A 32 -12.88 15.63 -7.60
N ARG A 33 -11.83 15.98 -6.86
CA ARG A 33 -10.84 15.03 -6.38
C ARG A 33 -11.43 13.99 -5.44
N GLU A 34 -12.31 14.42 -4.53
CA GLU A 34 -13.00 13.51 -3.63
C GLU A 34 -13.88 12.50 -4.39
N GLY A 35 -14.62 12.95 -5.41
CA GLY A 35 -15.40 12.07 -6.27
C GLY A 35 -14.53 11.03 -7.00
N HIS A 36 -13.38 11.44 -7.55
CA HIS A 36 -12.45 10.51 -8.19
C HIS A 36 -11.83 9.53 -7.19
N ASN A 37 -11.49 9.97 -5.98
CA ASN A 37 -11.02 9.11 -4.90
C ASN A 37 -12.06 8.04 -4.54
N CYS A 38 -13.34 8.43 -4.44
CA CYS A 38 -14.44 7.50 -4.21
C CYS A 38 -14.51 6.43 -5.29
N GLU A 39 -14.53 6.81 -6.57
CA GLU A 39 -14.57 5.87 -7.69
C GLU A 39 -13.34 4.96 -7.75
N GLN A 40 -12.15 5.48 -7.45
CA GLN A 40 -10.93 4.70 -7.39
C GLN A 40 -11.01 3.59 -6.33
N LEU A 41 -11.48 3.92 -5.12
CA LEU A 41 -11.66 2.94 -4.05
C LEU A 41 -12.79 1.97 -4.39
N ALA A 42 -13.92 2.45 -4.94
CA ALA A 42 -15.03 1.60 -5.36
C ALA A 42 -14.61 0.55 -6.40
N ALA A 43 -13.74 0.92 -7.33
CA ALA A 43 -13.21 0.00 -8.34
C ALA A 43 -12.44 -1.19 -7.73
N CYS A 44 -11.74 -0.98 -6.61
CA CYS A 44 -11.04 -2.04 -5.87
C CYS A 44 -12.00 -3.10 -5.28
N PHE A 45 -13.26 -2.73 -5.08
CA PHE A 45 -14.28 -3.62 -4.51
C PHE A 45 -15.33 -4.09 -5.52
N THR A 46 -15.04 -3.97 -6.82
CA THR A 46 -15.94 -4.46 -7.87
C THR A 46 -16.23 -5.95 -7.67
N GLY A 47 -17.53 -6.30 -7.54
CA GLY A 47 -17.96 -7.67 -7.29
C GLY A 47 -17.98 -8.09 -5.81
N ASN A 48 -17.55 -7.25 -4.89
CA ASN A 48 -17.67 -7.51 -3.45
C ASN A 48 -19.05 -7.03 -2.96
N PRO A 49 -19.97 -7.93 -2.54
CA PRO A 49 -21.32 -7.54 -2.16
C PRO A 49 -21.40 -6.89 -0.77
N HIS A 50 -20.32 -6.91 -0.01
CA HIS A 50 -20.30 -6.50 1.39
C HIS A 50 -19.78 -5.10 1.64
N ILE A 51 -19.06 -4.53 0.67
CA ILE A 51 -18.47 -3.19 0.78
C ILE A 51 -19.15 -2.28 -0.22
N VAL A 52 -19.59 -1.13 0.25
CA VAL A 52 -20.44 -0.21 -0.53
C VAL A 52 -19.82 1.18 -0.54
N PHE A 53 -19.81 1.79 -1.71
CA PHE A 53 -19.42 3.17 -1.94
C PHE A 53 -20.57 3.91 -2.60
N PRO A 54 -20.74 5.21 -2.36
CA PRO A 54 -21.77 5.99 -3.04
C PRO A 54 -21.43 6.18 -4.52
N THR A 55 -22.45 6.22 -5.36
CA THR A 55 -22.30 6.61 -6.76
C THR A 55 -22.16 8.12 -6.85
N ILE A 56 -21.19 8.59 -7.64
CA ILE A 56 -20.98 10.02 -7.88
C ILE A 56 -21.74 10.46 -9.12
N TYR A 57 -22.52 11.54 -8.98
CA TYR A 57 -23.30 12.13 -10.08
C TYR A 57 -22.55 13.29 -10.71
N TRP A 58 -21.65 12.99 -11.64
CA TRP A 58 -20.73 13.94 -12.25
C TRP A 58 -21.40 15.12 -12.94
N GLN A 59 -22.60 14.92 -13.49
CA GLN A 59 -23.37 15.99 -14.14
C GLN A 59 -23.76 17.13 -13.19
N TRP A 60 -23.74 16.89 -11.87
CA TRP A 60 -24.07 17.87 -10.82
C TRP A 60 -22.91 18.12 -9.86
N THR A 61 -21.77 17.45 -10.07
CA THR A 61 -20.57 17.60 -9.24
C THR A 61 -19.64 18.64 -9.84
N SER A 62 -19.04 19.47 -8.99
CA SER A 62 -18.06 20.49 -9.32
C SER A 62 -17.04 20.62 -8.19
N GLU A 63 -16.03 21.47 -8.35
CA GLU A 63 -15.03 21.74 -7.28
C GLU A 63 -15.66 22.13 -5.94
N ARG A 64 -16.87 22.71 -5.94
CA ARG A 64 -17.54 23.22 -4.73
C ARG A 64 -18.79 22.47 -4.32
N VAL A 65 -19.22 21.49 -5.09
CA VAL A 65 -20.43 20.71 -4.84
C VAL A 65 -20.16 19.26 -5.22
N LEU A 66 -20.33 18.34 -4.26
CA LEU A 66 -20.30 16.91 -4.50
C LEU A 66 -21.73 16.36 -4.41
N VAL A 67 -22.20 15.72 -5.47
CA VAL A 67 -23.49 15.05 -5.50
C VAL A 67 -23.27 13.55 -5.61
N GLN A 68 -23.72 12.84 -4.60
CA GLN A 68 -23.54 11.38 -4.48
C GLN A 68 -24.78 10.71 -3.89
N ASP A 69 -24.83 9.38 -3.97
CA ASP A 69 -25.89 8.59 -3.32
C ASP A 69 -25.97 8.88 -1.82
N PHE A 70 -27.19 9.00 -1.32
CA PHE A 70 -27.41 9.02 0.11
C PHE A 70 -27.46 7.59 0.66
N MET A 71 -26.48 7.24 1.48
CA MET A 71 -26.36 5.91 2.07
C MET A 71 -27.10 5.84 3.40
N THR A 72 -28.14 5.01 3.45
CA THR A 72 -28.92 4.78 4.68
C THR A 72 -28.23 3.71 5.53
N GLY A 73 -27.62 4.12 6.61
CA GLY A 73 -26.91 3.23 7.53
C GLY A 73 -26.78 3.86 8.91
N VAL A 74 -26.21 3.12 9.84
CA VAL A 74 -25.96 3.57 11.21
C VAL A 74 -24.46 3.60 11.48
N ASN A 75 -24.05 4.49 12.41
CA ASN A 75 -22.67 4.52 12.85
C ASN A 75 -22.32 3.17 13.50
N PRO A 76 -21.26 2.47 13.02
CA PRO A 76 -20.93 1.13 13.48
C PRO A 76 -20.52 1.04 14.95
N THR A 77 -20.15 2.16 15.59
CA THR A 77 -19.83 2.19 17.03
C THR A 77 -21.05 2.37 17.91
N ASN A 78 -22.23 2.62 17.33
CA ASN A 78 -23.47 2.74 18.09
C ASN A 78 -24.15 1.37 18.21
N HIS A 79 -23.80 0.62 19.26
CA HIS A 79 -24.28 -0.74 19.49
C HIS A 79 -25.80 -0.83 19.62
N LEU A 80 -26.46 0.18 20.20
CA LEU A 80 -27.92 0.20 20.35
C LEU A 80 -28.59 0.24 18.98
N LEU A 81 -28.16 1.11 18.08
CA LEU A 81 -28.70 1.19 16.73
C LEU A 81 -28.38 -0.04 15.89
N LEU A 82 -27.21 -0.67 16.08
CA LEU A 82 -26.89 -1.93 15.42
C LEU A 82 -27.88 -3.03 15.85
N GLU A 83 -28.16 -3.15 17.14
CA GLU A 83 -29.08 -4.14 17.70
C GLU A 83 -30.52 -3.87 17.23
N GLU A 84 -31.00 -2.63 17.27
CA GLU A 84 -32.33 -2.22 16.79
C GLU A 84 -32.55 -2.58 15.31
N GLN A 85 -31.49 -2.51 14.49
CA GLN A 85 -31.53 -2.88 13.07
C GLN A 85 -31.19 -4.35 12.80
N GLY A 86 -30.97 -5.16 13.82
CA GLY A 86 -30.64 -6.57 13.69
C GLY A 86 -29.28 -6.83 13.04
N LEU A 87 -28.35 -5.87 13.15
CA LEU A 87 -27.00 -5.98 12.60
C LEU A 87 -26.06 -6.67 13.60
N ASN A 88 -25.15 -7.47 13.06
CA ASN A 88 -24.14 -8.16 13.84
C ASN A 88 -22.84 -7.34 13.89
N PRO A 89 -22.46 -6.76 15.05
CA PRO A 89 -21.26 -5.94 15.19
C PRO A 89 -19.96 -6.68 14.82
N GLU A 90 -19.87 -7.97 15.16
CA GLU A 90 -18.67 -8.78 14.85
C GLU A 90 -18.48 -8.93 13.34
N LEU A 91 -19.57 -9.17 12.61
CA LEU A 91 -19.53 -9.33 11.15
C LEU A 91 -19.24 -8.01 10.44
N VAL A 92 -19.83 -6.90 10.92
CA VAL A 92 -19.54 -5.55 10.43
C VAL A 92 -18.07 -5.20 10.65
N ALA A 93 -17.54 -5.43 11.85
CA ALA A 93 -16.14 -5.19 12.16
C ALA A 93 -15.20 -6.07 11.32
N GLN A 94 -15.52 -7.35 11.14
CA GLN A 94 -14.73 -8.25 10.31
C GLN A 94 -14.66 -7.79 8.86
N ARG A 95 -15.80 -7.41 8.27
CA ARG A 95 -15.88 -6.90 6.88
C ARG A 95 -15.10 -5.59 6.72
N GLY A 96 -15.24 -4.67 7.68
CA GLY A 96 -14.48 -3.42 7.70
C GLY A 96 -12.97 -3.64 7.81
N ALA A 97 -12.55 -4.56 8.68
CA ALA A 97 -11.13 -4.93 8.83
C ALA A 97 -10.55 -5.50 7.53
N LEU A 98 -11.25 -6.47 6.91
CA LEU A 98 -10.84 -7.07 5.65
C LEU A 98 -10.77 -6.04 4.52
N ALA A 99 -11.72 -5.09 4.48
CA ALA A 99 -11.69 -4.00 3.50
C ALA A 99 -10.45 -3.11 3.65
N VAL A 100 -10.13 -2.67 4.86
CA VAL A 100 -8.93 -1.86 5.11
C VAL A 100 -7.65 -2.63 4.76
N LEU A 101 -7.57 -3.89 5.13
CA LEU A 101 -6.43 -4.75 4.80
C LEU A 101 -6.28 -4.95 3.29
N GLN A 102 -7.38 -5.17 2.56
CA GLN A 102 -7.39 -5.28 1.10
C GLN A 102 -6.88 -3.99 0.46
N MET A 103 -7.46 -2.83 0.82
CA MET A 103 -7.04 -1.52 0.32
C MET A 103 -5.52 -1.32 0.43
N ILE A 104 -4.95 -1.67 1.58
CA ILE A 104 -3.53 -1.40 1.87
C ILE A 104 -2.61 -2.46 1.26
N LEU A 105 -2.91 -3.74 1.48
CA LEU A 105 -2.00 -4.83 1.15
C LEU A 105 -2.14 -5.32 -0.30
N GLN A 106 -3.34 -5.25 -0.87
CA GLN A 106 -3.60 -5.73 -2.24
C GLN A 106 -3.65 -4.56 -3.22
N ASP A 107 -4.59 -3.63 -3.03
CA ASP A 107 -4.86 -2.59 -4.01
C ASP A 107 -3.84 -1.45 -3.98
N GLY A 108 -3.26 -1.16 -2.80
CA GLY A 108 -2.30 -0.08 -2.62
C GLY A 108 -2.92 1.31 -2.65
N VAL A 109 -4.24 1.38 -2.58
CA VAL A 109 -5.03 2.61 -2.43
C VAL A 109 -5.93 2.43 -1.23
N PHE A 110 -5.89 3.36 -0.29
CA PHE A 110 -6.61 3.21 0.97
C PHE A 110 -7.25 4.51 1.44
N HIS A 111 -8.40 4.36 2.09
CA HIS A 111 -9.04 5.43 2.82
C HIS A 111 -8.16 5.82 4.01
N ALA A 112 -7.63 7.03 4.00
CA ALA A 112 -6.60 7.42 4.98
C ALA A 112 -7.17 8.00 6.28
N ASP A 113 -8.48 8.18 6.36
CA ASP A 113 -9.17 8.65 7.59
C ASP A 113 -10.42 7.80 7.92
N PRO A 114 -10.25 6.50 8.27
CA PRO A 114 -11.35 5.58 8.54
C PRO A 114 -11.93 5.79 9.96
N HIS A 115 -12.28 7.03 10.31
CA HIS A 115 -12.90 7.31 11.60
C HIS A 115 -14.39 6.89 11.61
N PRO A 116 -15.05 6.73 12.78
CA PRO A 116 -16.41 6.20 12.85
C PRO A 116 -17.46 7.02 12.09
N GLY A 117 -17.22 8.31 11.86
CA GLY A 117 -18.08 9.18 11.10
C GLY A 117 -18.05 8.95 9.61
N ASN A 118 -17.00 8.29 9.09
CA ASN A 118 -16.81 7.97 7.67
C ASN A 118 -17.19 6.54 7.33
N LEU A 119 -17.76 5.81 8.32
CA LEU A 119 -18.17 4.41 8.16
C LEU A 119 -19.65 4.25 8.50
N LEU A 120 -20.35 3.44 7.73
CA LEU A 120 -21.74 3.09 7.94
C LEU A 120 -21.91 1.57 8.00
N ALA A 121 -22.64 1.09 8.99
CA ALA A 121 -23.18 -0.25 8.99
C ALA A 121 -24.54 -0.22 8.27
N LEU A 122 -24.62 -0.95 7.15
CA LEU A 122 -25.79 -1.00 6.29
C LEU A 122 -26.54 -2.32 6.49
N SER A 123 -27.75 -2.45 5.90
CA SER A 123 -28.52 -3.71 5.87
C SER A 123 -27.63 -4.87 5.40
N ASP A 124 -27.93 -6.08 5.86
CA ASP A 124 -27.16 -7.31 5.58
C ASP A 124 -25.72 -7.27 6.09
N ASN A 125 -25.46 -6.47 7.11
CA ASN A 125 -24.14 -6.26 7.72
C ASN A 125 -23.10 -5.75 6.71
N ARG A 126 -23.51 -5.03 5.67
CA ARG A 126 -22.60 -4.39 4.72
C ARG A 126 -21.92 -3.19 5.38
N VAL A 127 -20.73 -2.87 4.90
CA VAL A 127 -19.96 -1.70 5.35
C VAL A 127 -19.93 -0.68 4.24
N GLY A 128 -20.41 0.52 4.53
CA GLY A 128 -20.34 1.66 3.65
C GLY A 128 -19.21 2.59 4.06
N PHE A 129 -18.49 3.10 3.07
CA PHE A 129 -17.49 4.16 3.24
C PHE A 129 -18.08 5.46 2.70
N ILE A 130 -17.88 6.56 3.43
CA ILE A 130 -18.27 7.92 3.04
C ILE A 130 -17.13 8.87 3.37
N ASP A 131 -17.09 10.04 2.69
CA ASP A 131 -16.01 11.02 2.81
C ASP A 131 -14.66 10.49 2.30
N PHE A 132 -14.29 10.93 1.10
CA PHE A 132 -13.07 10.47 0.42
C PHE A 132 -12.07 11.62 0.20
N GLY A 133 -12.15 12.65 1.02
CA GLY A 133 -11.24 13.81 0.98
C GLY A 133 -9.77 13.40 1.14
N LEU A 134 -9.52 12.34 1.94
CA LEU A 134 -8.17 11.85 2.19
C LEU A 134 -8.01 10.37 1.77
N VAL A 135 -7.30 10.16 0.66
CA VAL A 135 -6.92 8.83 0.15
C VAL A 135 -5.41 8.72 0.08
N GLY A 136 -4.88 7.63 0.60
CA GLY A 136 -3.46 7.33 0.59
C GLY A 136 -3.10 6.30 -0.48
N HIS A 137 -1.83 6.31 -0.91
CA HIS A 137 -1.30 5.39 -1.90
C HIS A 137 -0.06 4.69 -1.34
N VAL A 138 0.01 3.37 -1.54
CA VAL A 138 1.16 2.53 -1.17
C VAL A 138 1.77 1.98 -2.46
N SER A 139 3.01 2.38 -2.77
CA SER A 139 3.71 1.83 -3.93
C SER A 139 4.02 0.34 -3.74
N GLU A 140 4.21 -0.42 -4.83
CA GLU A 140 4.59 -1.84 -4.78
C GLU A 140 5.87 -2.06 -3.97
N ARG A 141 6.85 -1.16 -4.09
CA ARG A 141 8.05 -1.18 -3.26
C ARG A 141 7.70 -1.09 -1.78
N ARG A 142 6.79 -0.20 -1.42
CA ARG A 142 6.38 0.04 -0.04
C ARG A 142 5.58 -1.13 0.51
N LYS A 143 4.70 -1.74 -0.30
CA LYS A 143 3.99 -2.98 0.07
C LYS A 143 5.00 -4.10 0.41
N GLY A 144 6.00 -4.33 -0.45
CA GLY A 144 7.05 -5.31 -0.18
C GLY A 144 7.80 -5.05 1.12
N GLN A 145 8.11 -3.78 1.43
CA GLN A 145 8.74 -3.39 2.68
C GLN A 145 7.85 -3.68 3.90
N LEU A 146 6.54 -3.37 3.81
CA LEU A 146 5.58 -3.66 4.87
C LEU A 146 5.43 -5.17 5.11
N LEU A 147 5.31 -5.96 4.05
CA LEU A 147 5.25 -7.42 4.15
C LEU A 147 6.51 -7.99 4.83
N THR A 148 7.70 -7.49 4.45
CA THR A 148 8.97 -7.87 5.08
C THR A 148 9.01 -7.49 6.55
N LEU A 149 8.51 -6.29 6.90
CA LEU A 149 8.41 -5.86 8.30
C LEU A 149 7.46 -6.77 9.09
N PHE A 150 6.26 -7.03 8.59
CA PHE A 150 5.30 -7.92 9.26
C PHE A 150 5.86 -9.32 9.44
N GLN A 151 6.54 -9.86 8.43
CA GLN A 151 7.21 -11.16 8.54
C GLN A 151 8.29 -11.13 9.62
N ALA A 152 9.14 -10.11 9.63
CA ALA A 152 10.21 -9.96 10.63
C ALA A 152 9.67 -9.82 12.06
N LEU A 153 8.54 -9.12 12.23
CA LEU A 153 7.84 -9.00 13.52
C LEU A 153 7.27 -10.35 13.98
N ILE A 154 6.65 -11.10 13.09
CA ILE A 154 6.11 -12.45 13.39
C ILE A 154 7.25 -13.42 13.74
N GLU A 155 8.38 -13.37 13.01
CA GLU A 155 9.54 -14.23 13.23
C GLU A 155 10.41 -13.79 14.43
N GLY A 156 10.17 -12.60 15.00
CA GLY A 156 10.98 -12.03 16.07
C GLY A 156 12.40 -11.65 15.65
N ARG A 157 12.60 -11.28 14.37
CA ARG A 157 13.91 -11.00 13.76
C ARG A 157 14.29 -9.52 13.94
N SER A 158 15.03 -9.21 15.01
CA SER A 158 15.49 -7.84 15.30
C SER A 158 16.38 -7.28 14.19
N ASP A 159 17.28 -8.07 13.65
CA ASP A 159 18.17 -7.69 12.55
C ASP A 159 17.41 -7.16 11.31
N ARG A 160 16.32 -7.81 10.94
CA ARG A 160 15.47 -7.41 9.81
C ARG A 160 14.68 -6.15 10.11
N VAL A 161 14.10 -6.05 11.31
CA VAL A 161 13.36 -4.86 11.74
C VAL A 161 14.27 -3.63 11.80
N THR A 162 15.47 -3.78 12.37
CA THR A 162 16.51 -2.73 12.40
C THR A 162 16.91 -2.31 11.00
N GLY A 163 17.21 -3.27 10.12
CA GLY A 163 17.55 -2.99 8.72
C GLY A 163 16.43 -2.26 7.99
N MET A 164 15.17 -2.59 8.25
CA MET A 164 14.02 -1.91 7.66
C MET A 164 13.88 -0.47 8.17
N LEU A 165 14.01 -0.24 9.48
CA LEU A 165 14.02 1.09 10.08
C LEU A 165 15.08 1.99 9.44
N LEU A 166 16.32 1.47 9.33
CA LEU A 166 17.43 2.19 8.70
C LEU A 166 17.18 2.46 7.22
N SER A 167 16.53 1.54 6.51
CA SER A 167 16.19 1.71 5.09
C SER A 167 15.11 2.79 4.84
N TRP A 168 14.32 3.10 5.86
CA TRP A 168 13.28 4.14 5.81
C TRP A 168 13.79 5.50 6.27
N ALA A 169 14.87 5.52 7.02
CA ALA A 169 15.44 6.75 7.52
C ALA A 169 16.11 7.54 6.38
N ASP A 170 15.68 8.79 6.18
CA ASP A 170 16.36 9.73 5.30
C ASP A 170 17.71 10.14 5.92
N GLN A 171 17.72 10.30 7.25
CA GLN A 171 18.88 10.59 8.07
C GLN A 171 18.68 9.99 9.47
N TYR A 172 19.75 9.51 10.08
CA TYR A 172 19.78 9.07 11.47
C TYR A 172 21.11 9.45 12.11
N ASP A 173 21.02 9.97 13.35
CA ASP A 173 22.18 10.34 14.17
C ASP A 173 22.51 9.27 15.23
N ALA A 174 21.75 8.16 15.25
CA ALA A 174 21.87 7.14 16.26
C ALA A 174 22.85 6.04 15.83
N ASP A 175 23.55 5.48 16.83
CA ASP A 175 24.36 4.28 16.65
C ASP A 175 23.48 3.10 16.28
N PRO A 176 23.76 2.36 15.16
CA PRO A 176 23.02 1.18 14.76
C PRO A 176 22.85 0.14 15.88
N THR A 177 23.83 0.00 16.77
CA THR A 177 23.77 -0.89 17.93
C THR A 177 22.69 -0.47 18.94
N GLN A 178 22.52 0.82 19.15
CA GLN A 178 21.47 1.33 20.04
C GLN A 178 20.07 1.13 19.44
N ILE A 179 19.96 1.27 18.11
CA ILE A 179 18.71 0.99 17.39
C ILE A 179 18.35 -0.49 17.53
N ASP A 180 19.30 -1.40 17.32
CA ASP A 180 19.08 -2.85 17.42
C ASP A 180 18.64 -3.25 18.85
N MET A 181 19.30 -2.77 19.88
CA MET A 181 18.89 -2.97 21.28
C MET A 181 17.51 -2.42 21.59
N ALA A 182 17.12 -1.31 20.97
CA ALA A 182 15.78 -0.75 21.12
C ALA A 182 14.72 -1.58 20.41
N VAL A 183 15.04 -2.12 19.23
CA VAL A 183 14.19 -3.06 18.48
C VAL A 183 14.04 -4.38 19.22
N GLU A 184 15.09 -4.94 19.81
CA GLU A 184 15.01 -6.15 20.64
C GLU A 184 14.04 -5.97 21.82
N ARG A 185 14.14 -4.83 22.52
CA ARG A 185 13.19 -4.50 23.61
C ARG A 185 11.76 -4.38 23.10
N PHE A 186 11.57 -3.72 21.96
CA PHE A 186 10.27 -3.61 21.32
C PHE A 186 9.68 -4.98 20.98
N LEU A 187 10.47 -5.89 20.38
CA LEU A 187 10.04 -7.25 20.05
C LEU A 187 9.71 -8.08 21.30
N ALA A 188 10.48 -7.90 22.38
CA ALA A 188 10.21 -8.56 23.65
C ALA A 188 8.89 -8.11 24.28
N GLN A 189 8.48 -6.85 24.09
CA GLN A 189 7.22 -6.31 24.58
C GLN A 189 6.01 -6.75 23.74
N HIS A 190 6.20 -6.92 22.43
CA HIS A 190 5.15 -7.22 21.46
C HIS A 190 5.20 -8.66 20.91
N GLY A 191 5.78 -9.60 21.66
CA GLY A 191 6.01 -10.99 21.22
C GLY A 191 4.76 -11.73 20.77
N ILE A 192 4.99 -12.84 20.05
CA ILE A 192 4.01 -13.66 19.35
C ILE A 192 2.86 -14.06 20.30
N GLY A 193 1.63 -13.67 19.93
CA GLY A 193 0.40 -14.08 20.63
C GLY A 193 -0.36 -12.97 21.38
N GLN A 194 0.22 -11.78 21.53
CA GLN A 194 -0.43 -10.61 22.15
C GLN A 194 -0.29 -9.32 21.30
N LEU A 195 0.06 -9.44 20.03
CA LEU A 195 0.32 -8.30 19.17
C LEU A 195 -0.96 -7.47 18.98
N ARG A 196 -1.02 -6.32 19.65
CA ARG A 196 -1.99 -5.26 19.34
C ARG A 196 -1.39 -4.37 18.27
N ILE A 197 -1.88 -4.45 17.04
CA ILE A 197 -1.31 -3.72 15.90
C ILE A 197 -1.20 -2.23 16.19
N SER A 198 -2.27 -1.59 16.70
CA SER A 198 -2.26 -0.16 17.01
C SER A 198 -1.19 0.20 18.04
N GLN A 199 -1.08 -0.59 19.12
CA GLN A 199 -0.07 -0.35 20.17
C GLN A 199 1.34 -0.57 19.62
N ALA A 200 1.55 -1.67 18.89
CA ALA A 200 2.84 -1.96 18.28
C ALA A 200 3.27 -0.87 17.28
N LEU A 201 2.35 -0.35 16.47
CA LEU A 201 2.65 0.75 15.55
C LEU A 201 2.94 2.07 16.28
N MET A 202 2.20 2.40 17.35
CA MET A 202 2.49 3.58 18.18
C MET A 202 3.86 3.49 18.83
N ASP A 203 4.18 2.33 19.41
CA ASP A 203 5.47 2.10 20.06
C ASP A 203 6.63 2.08 19.05
N PHE A 204 6.39 1.52 17.83
CA PHE A 204 7.34 1.58 16.73
C PHE A 204 7.60 3.03 16.26
N MET A 205 6.56 3.85 16.12
CA MET A 205 6.71 5.27 15.78
C MET A 205 7.44 6.04 16.90
N SER A 206 7.17 5.69 18.16
CA SER A 206 7.85 6.25 19.32
C SER A 206 9.33 5.86 19.33
N LEU A 207 9.65 4.59 19.07
CA LEU A 207 11.01 4.08 18.93
C LEU A 207 11.76 4.84 17.84
N ALA A 208 11.19 4.96 16.63
CA ALA A 208 11.80 5.71 15.54
C ALA A 208 12.12 7.15 15.97
N ARG A 209 11.16 7.83 16.62
CA ARG A 209 11.33 9.21 17.12
C ARG A 209 12.44 9.30 18.17
N HIS A 210 12.48 8.39 19.14
CA HIS A 210 13.52 8.38 20.18
C HIS A 210 14.91 8.13 19.61
N GLN A 211 15.00 7.35 18.54
CA GLN A 211 16.25 7.10 17.81
C GLN A 211 16.53 8.18 16.76
N LYS A 212 15.79 9.30 16.77
CA LYS A 212 15.93 10.42 15.80
C LYS A 212 15.83 9.97 14.34
N ILE A 213 15.03 8.94 14.08
CA ILE A 213 14.73 8.43 12.74
C ILE A 213 13.49 9.16 12.24
N THR A 214 13.60 9.84 11.10
CA THR A 214 12.47 10.46 10.42
C THR A 214 11.83 9.46 9.46
N LEU A 215 10.60 9.03 9.79
CA LEU A 215 9.83 8.15 8.92
C LEU A 215 9.25 8.95 7.74
N PRO A 216 9.24 8.38 6.52
CA PRO A 216 8.58 8.96 5.36
C PRO A 216 7.09 9.28 5.63
N ALA A 217 6.60 10.35 5.00
CA ALA A 217 5.24 10.83 5.23
C ALA A 217 4.17 9.80 4.84
N ASP A 218 4.39 9.04 3.76
CA ASP A 218 3.51 7.96 3.31
C ASP A 218 3.36 6.84 4.35
N LEU A 219 4.44 6.45 5.03
CA LEU A 219 4.40 5.48 6.13
C LEU A 219 3.69 6.04 7.36
N SER A 220 3.94 7.31 7.68
CA SER A 220 3.30 7.96 8.82
C SER A 220 1.78 8.03 8.63
N LEU A 221 1.32 8.36 7.43
CA LEU A 221 -0.10 8.35 7.07
C LEU A 221 -0.69 6.94 7.16
N LEU A 222 0.01 5.94 6.62
CA LEU A 222 -0.41 4.55 6.66
C LEU A 222 -0.54 4.03 8.10
N PHE A 223 0.45 4.31 8.96
CA PHE A 223 0.40 3.90 10.36
C PHE A 223 -0.72 4.60 11.12
N LYS A 224 -0.95 5.90 10.87
CA LYS A 224 -2.11 6.62 11.40
C LYS A 224 -3.41 5.92 11.00
N THR A 225 -3.55 5.55 9.73
CA THR A 225 -4.73 4.85 9.21
C THR A 225 -4.96 3.52 9.92
N PHE A 226 -3.92 2.70 10.06
CA PHE A 226 -4.02 1.43 10.79
C PHE A 226 -4.43 1.62 12.25
N ILE A 227 -3.82 2.59 12.94
CA ILE A 227 -4.13 2.89 14.35
C ILE A 227 -5.59 3.33 14.48
N THR A 228 -6.05 4.21 13.60
CA THR A 228 -7.43 4.69 13.61
C THR A 228 -8.41 3.56 13.31
N ALA A 229 -8.15 2.78 12.25
CA ALA A 229 -8.99 1.64 11.88
C ALA A 229 -9.08 0.59 12.99
N ASP A 230 -7.93 0.17 13.59
CA ASP A 230 -7.92 -0.77 14.72
C ASP A 230 -8.73 -0.23 15.92
N GLY A 231 -8.59 1.08 16.22
CA GLY A 231 -9.33 1.73 17.27
C GLY A 231 -10.84 1.68 17.05
N VAL A 232 -11.30 1.98 15.83
CA VAL A 232 -12.72 1.94 15.46
C VAL A 232 -13.25 0.50 15.49
N LEU A 233 -12.52 -0.41 14.88
CA LEU A 233 -12.93 -1.83 14.80
C LEU A 233 -13.06 -2.46 16.19
N ARG A 234 -12.21 -2.10 17.13
CA ARG A 234 -12.32 -2.54 18.54
C ARG A 234 -13.49 -1.91 19.27
N GLN A 235 -13.88 -0.68 18.91
CA GLN A 235 -15.10 -0.07 19.45
C GLN A 235 -16.35 -0.80 18.92
N VAL A 236 -16.32 -1.27 17.66
CA VAL A 236 -17.43 -2.05 17.07
C VAL A 236 -17.47 -3.47 17.64
N SER A 237 -16.31 -4.12 17.75
CA SER A 237 -16.18 -5.46 18.34
C SER A 237 -14.86 -5.63 19.08
N ALA A 238 -14.91 -5.65 20.41
CA ALA A 238 -13.73 -5.84 21.27
C ALA A 238 -13.05 -7.21 21.09
N LYS A 239 -13.76 -8.20 20.53
CA LYS A 239 -13.26 -9.56 20.32
C LYS A 239 -12.51 -9.72 19.01
N LEU A 240 -12.54 -8.71 18.12
CA LEU A 240 -11.92 -8.80 16.82
C LEU A 240 -10.40 -8.89 16.94
N ASP A 241 -9.82 -9.92 16.34
CA ASP A 241 -8.39 -10.11 16.22
C ASP A 241 -7.96 -9.82 14.77
N ILE A 242 -7.54 -8.58 14.51
CA ILE A 242 -7.12 -8.13 13.18
C ILE A 242 -5.88 -8.88 12.71
N VAL A 243 -4.97 -9.29 13.62
CA VAL A 243 -3.77 -10.06 13.28
C VAL A 243 -4.15 -11.39 12.68
N ARG A 244 -5.08 -12.08 13.31
CA ARG A 244 -5.61 -13.36 12.84
C ARG A 244 -6.33 -13.25 11.51
N LEU A 245 -7.06 -12.15 11.30
CA LEU A 245 -7.73 -11.86 10.02
C LEU A 245 -6.73 -11.52 8.90
N ALA A 246 -5.66 -10.80 9.24
CA ALA A 246 -4.64 -10.39 8.29
C ALA A 246 -3.71 -11.54 7.86
N GLU A 247 -3.49 -12.53 8.74
CA GLU A 247 -2.50 -13.60 8.53
C GLU A 247 -2.64 -14.32 7.18
N PRO A 248 -3.83 -14.83 6.77
CA PRO A 248 -3.97 -15.50 5.48
C PRO A 248 -3.70 -14.57 4.29
N MET A 249 -4.12 -13.31 4.38
CA MET A 249 -3.90 -12.30 3.34
C MET A 249 -2.41 -11.95 3.23
N VAL A 250 -1.75 -11.72 4.36
CA VAL A 250 -0.31 -11.44 4.40
C VAL A 250 0.49 -12.61 3.84
N ARG A 251 0.17 -13.86 4.22
CA ARG A 251 0.83 -15.06 3.68
C ARG A 251 0.66 -15.17 2.16
N ALA A 252 -0.54 -14.95 1.65
CA ALA A 252 -0.82 -14.97 0.21
C ALA A 252 -0.02 -13.88 -0.54
N GLN A 253 0.04 -12.67 0.01
CA GLN A 253 0.80 -11.56 -0.58
C GLN A 253 2.32 -11.80 -0.54
N ILE A 254 2.83 -12.37 0.54
CA ILE A 254 4.24 -12.77 0.65
C ILE A 254 4.58 -13.79 -0.43
N GLN A 255 3.76 -14.84 -0.58
CA GLN A 255 3.99 -15.88 -1.58
C GLN A 255 3.96 -15.29 -3.01
N GLN A 256 2.97 -14.47 -3.33
CA GLN A 256 2.87 -13.80 -4.63
C GLN A 256 4.07 -12.87 -4.89
N HIS A 257 4.52 -12.14 -3.88
CA HIS A 257 5.68 -11.26 -4.00
C HIS A 257 6.98 -12.03 -4.30
N TYR A 258 7.18 -13.18 -3.65
CA TYR A 258 8.35 -14.04 -3.92
C TYR A 258 8.28 -14.69 -5.29
N GLU A 259 7.12 -15.12 -5.75
CA GLU A 259 6.92 -15.66 -7.10
C GLU A 259 7.24 -14.61 -8.18
N LEU A 260 6.73 -13.39 -8.02
CA LEU A 260 7.03 -12.27 -8.93
C LEU A 260 8.51 -11.88 -8.91
N ALA A 261 9.15 -11.86 -7.74
CA ALA A 261 10.58 -11.60 -7.62
C ALA A 261 11.41 -12.68 -8.34
N ALA A 262 11.06 -13.96 -8.15
CA ALA A 262 11.72 -15.07 -8.82
C ALA A 262 11.54 -15.03 -10.35
N VAL A 263 10.36 -14.64 -10.85
CA VAL A 263 10.10 -14.45 -12.28
C VAL A 263 10.93 -13.30 -12.84
N LYS A 264 10.98 -12.15 -12.14
CA LYS A 264 11.82 -11.02 -12.55
C LYS A 264 13.29 -11.38 -12.60
N GLU A 265 13.80 -12.09 -11.60
CA GLU A 265 15.18 -12.53 -11.54
C GLU A 265 15.51 -13.51 -12.68
N ARG A 266 14.60 -14.45 -12.97
CA ARG A 266 14.75 -15.35 -14.14
C ARG A 266 14.73 -14.58 -15.45
N ALA A 267 13.82 -13.61 -15.60
CA ALA A 267 13.76 -12.79 -16.81
C ALA A 267 15.05 -11.96 -17.02
N VAL A 268 15.58 -11.36 -15.94
CA VAL A 268 16.87 -10.64 -16.01
C VAL A 268 18.03 -11.59 -16.37
N ARG A 269 18.05 -12.80 -15.80
CA ARG A 269 19.07 -13.80 -16.11
C ARG A 269 19.00 -14.24 -17.57
N VAL A 270 17.80 -14.55 -18.07
CA VAL A 270 17.58 -14.92 -19.47
C VAL A 270 17.96 -13.78 -20.42
N THR A 271 17.66 -12.53 -20.08
CA THR A 271 18.09 -11.39 -20.90
C THR A 271 19.60 -11.18 -20.88
N ALA A 272 20.26 -11.41 -19.74
CA ALA A 272 21.72 -11.36 -19.64
C ALA A 272 22.38 -12.49 -20.47
N GLU A 273 21.86 -13.72 -20.37
CA GLU A 273 22.32 -14.86 -21.20
C GLU A 273 22.10 -14.61 -22.68
N LEU A 274 20.96 -14.04 -23.09
CA LEU A 274 20.71 -13.64 -24.48
C LEU A 274 21.65 -12.53 -24.95
N TYR A 275 22.05 -11.62 -24.04
CA TYR A 275 23.00 -10.55 -24.37
C TYR A 275 24.41 -11.13 -24.55
N GLU A 276 24.87 -12.03 -23.68
CA GLU A 276 26.15 -12.75 -23.82
C GLU A 276 26.18 -13.59 -25.11
N LEU A 277 25.08 -14.33 -25.43
CA LEU A 277 24.95 -15.07 -26.68
C LEU A 277 24.97 -14.14 -27.91
N SER A 278 24.51 -12.89 -27.78
CA SER A 278 24.54 -11.91 -28.88
C SER A 278 25.96 -11.47 -29.25
N ASP A 279 26.90 -11.51 -28.33
CA ASP A 279 28.30 -11.21 -28.62
C ASP A 279 29.04 -12.38 -29.30
N GLU A 280 28.52 -13.61 -29.15
CA GLU A 280 29.03 -14.81 -29.82
C GLU A 280 28.36 -15.08 -31.18
N ILE A 281 27.37 -14.30 -31.59
CA ILE A 281 26.72 -14.46 -32.92
C ILE A 281 27.77 -14.20 -34.01
N PRO A 282 28.11 -15.24 -34.85
CA PRO A 282 29.09 -15.09 -35.91
C PRO A 282 28.73 -13.90 -36.80
N SER A 283 29.74 -13.17 -37.24
CA SER A 283 29.60 -11.97 -38.08
C SER A 283 28.70 -12.21 -39.32
N ALA A 284 28.61 -13.46 -39.77
CA ALA A 284 27.73 -13.89 -40.86
C ALA A 284 26.21 -13.72 -40.53
N ILE A 285 25.79 -14.03 -39.29
CA ILE A 285 24.37 -13.88 -38.87
C ILE A 285 24.04 -12.40 -38.67
N ARG A 286 24.96 -11.61 -38.16
CA ARG A 286 24.81 -10.13 -38.04
C ARG A 286 24.62 -9.51 -39.46
N LEU A 287 25.37 -9.99 -40.40
CA LEU A 287 25.27 -9.54 -41.81
C LEU A 287 23.94 -9.94 -42.45
N LEU A 288 23.44 -11.13 -42.13
CA LEU A 288 22.15 -11.66 -42.60
C LEU A 288 20.97 -10.87 -42.02
N LEU A 289 20.98 -10.58 -40.73
CA LEU A 289 20.01 -9.72 -40.06
C LEU A 289 20.04 -8.29 -40.61
N HIS A 290 21.23 -7.74 -40.88
CA HIS A 290 21.39 -6.42 -41.48
C HIS A 290 20.82 -6.39 -42.92
N ARG A 291 20.99 -7.47 -43.73
CA ARG A 291 20.43 -7.60 -45.08
C ARG A 291 18.91 -7.74 -45.07
N LEU A 292 18.35 -8.53 -44.13
CA LEU A 292 16.90 -8.66 -43.92
C LEU A 292 16.25 -7.31 -43.51
N ARG A 293 16.92 -6.50 -42.68
CA ARG A 293 16.41 -5.21 -42.24
C ARG A 293 16.40 -4.14 -43.33
N HIS A 294 17.20 -4.33 -44.39
CA HIS A 294 17.34 -3.36 -45.48
C HIS A 294 16.71 -3.84 -46.80
N GLY A 295 15.88 -4.91 -46.76
CA GLY A 295 15.03 -5.32 -47.89
C GLY A 295 15.78 -5.80 -49.14
N ARG A 296 17.05 -6.22 -49.00
CA ARG A 296 17.86 -6.75 -50.10
C ARG A 296 18.23 -8.20 -49.83
N VAL A 297 17.25 -9.11 -49.88
CA VAL A 297 17.48 -10.54 -50.00
C VAL A 297 17.01 -10.97 -51.35
N GLY A 298 17.92 -10.91 -52.33
CA GLY A 298 17.82 -11.71 -53.53
C GLY A 298 18.27 -13.10 -53.15
N VAL A 299 17.37 -14.07 -53.09
CA VAL A 299 17.69 -15.47 -52.91
C VAL A 299 18.01 -16.03 -54.30
N ASP A 300 19.25 -15.96 -54.72
CA ASP A 300 19.77 -16.81 -55.80
C ASP A 300 20.06 -18.18 -55.21
N LEU A 301 19.07 -19.03 -55.19
CA LEU A 301 19.23 -20.48 -54.98
C LEU A 301 19.78 -21.08 -56.26
N GLU A 302 21.13 -21.20 -56.38
CA GLU A 302 21.73 -22.11 -57.38
C GLU A 302 21.30 -23.55 -57.04
N MET A 303 20.37 -24.08 -57.86
CA MET A 303 19.84 -25.45 -57.80
C MET A 303 20.87 -26.53 -58.14
N LYS A 304 22.16 -26.28 -58.09
CA LYS A 304 23.23 -27.25 -58.43
C LYS A 304 23.68 -28.20 -57.33
N GLN A 305 23.18 -28.07 -56.09
CA GLN A 305 23.61 -28.98 -55.01
C GLN A 305 22.57 -29.97 -54.52
N LEU A 306 21.36 -30.00 -55.12
CA LEU A 306 20.34 -30.96 -54.72
C LEU A 306 20.39 -32.29 -55.54
N GLU A 307 21.18 -32.36 -56.58
CA GLU A 307 21.33 -33.62 -57.36
C GLU A 307 22.34 -34.61 -56.74
N ARG A 308 23.09 -34.26 -55.68
CA ARG A 308 24.06 -35.15 -55.04
C ARG A 308 23.56 -35.90 -53.81
N LEU A 309 22.33 -35.70 -53.39
CA LEU A 309 21.76 -36.40 -52.23
C LEU A 309 20.68 -37.42 -52.60
N GLY A 310 20.50 -37.71 -53.88
CA GLY A 310 19.51 -38.66 -54.38
C GLY A 310 20.02 -40.07 -54.69
N HIS A 311 21.24 -40.41 -54.35
CA HIS A 311 21.79 -41.78 -54.54
C HIS A 311 22.64 -42.14 -53.31
N ILE A 312 21.99 -42.55 -52.22
CA ILE A 312 22.40 -43.63 -51.29
C ILE A 312 21.14 -44.20 -50.65
#